data_7e9d7aa9d82840c67a31730ace8f4d59
#
_entry.id   7e9d7aa9d82840c67a31730ace8f4d59
#
_cell.length_a   1.000
_cell.length_b   1.000
_cell.length_c   1.000
_cell.angle_alpha   90.00
_cell.angle_beta   90.00
_cell.angle_gamma   90.00
#
_symmetry.space_group_name_H-M   'P 1'
#
loop_
_entity.id
_entity.type
_entity.pdbx_description
1 polymer ?
#
loop_
_entity_poly.entity_id
_entity_poly.type
_entity_poly.pdbx_seq_one_letter_code
_entity_poly.pdbx_strand_id
1 'polypeptide(L)'
;DETHLVVSTFRRACQTFGLGRVGFILQAHNNIPQARGMGSSAEAIVAGIAAAAAFAQDDDLNRDAVFELAAAIEGHPDNVAPAVYGGLTMSWDRETAEGVGSVPIPGGEPMHNGFHTINYRVADDLTAAVFVPDYELSTEKARQALPTEIPFKDAVHNVSRVSLLPAAMNPAMLASGSRQNANALLFAATQDRLHQPYRASLMEPSWALIEKMRSHGFASTVSGAGPCVLVLHHGDAHEELEQIAAEELASGHWRVLHLAVDTKGVQVERA
;
A
#
# COMPACT_ATOMS: atom_id res chain seq x y z
N ASP A 1 -8.14 -25.28 3.14
CA ASP A 1 -7.55 -26.25 2.23
C ASP A 1 -6.34 -25.64 1.52
N GLU A 2 -5.65 -26.37 0.66
CA GLU A 2 -4.43 -25.95 -0.02
C GLU A 2 -4.66 -24.81 -1.05
N THR A 3 -5.91 -24.46 -1.35
CA THR A 3 -6.25 -23.34 -2.23
C THR A 3 -6.34 -22.00 -1.48
N HIS A 4 -6.40 -22.04 -0.15
CA HIS A 4 -6.38 -20.81 0.65
C HIS A 4 -5.05 -20.10 0.52
N LEU A 5 -5.05 -18.81 0.17
CA LEU A 5 -3.84 -18.06 -0.21
C LEU A 5 -2.76 -18.09 0.89
N VAL A 6 -3.13 -17.93 2.16
CA VAL A 6 -2.19 -18.04 3.29
C VAL A 6 -1.57 -19.44 3.36
N VAL A 7 -2.36 -20.51 3.12
CA VAL A 7 -1.86 -21.89 3.16
C VAL A 7 -0.92 -22.16 2.00
N SER A 8 -1.30 -21.79 0.78
CA SER A 8 -0.48 -22.03 -0.42
C SER A 8 0.84 -21.28 -0.35
N THR A 9 0.85 -20.02 0.12
CA THR A 9 2.06 -19.23 0.29
C THR A 9 2.93 -19.74 1.45
N PHE A 10 2.34 -20.15 2.57
CA PHE A 10 3.05 -20.83 3.64
C PHE A 10 3.77 -22.08 3.13
N ARG A 11 3.09 -22.94 2.36
CA ARG A 11 3.69 -24.15 1.77
C ARG A 11 4.85 -23.81 0.84
N ARG A 12 4.68 -22.82 -0.03
CA ARG A 12 5.74 -22.37 -0.93
C ARG A 12 6.94 -21.83 -0.16
N ALA A 13 6.70 -21.02 0.88
CA ALA A 13 7.75 -20.50 1.73
C ALA A 13 8.49 -21.60 2.52
N CYS A 14 7.79 -22.61 3.04
CA CYS A 14 8.42 -23.78 3.67
C CYS A 14 9.41 -24.48 2.72
N GLN A 15 9.04 -24.65 1.45
CA GLN A 15 9.94 -25.22 0.45
C GLN A 15 11.17 -24.34 0.21
N THR A 16 10.97 -23.02 0.08
CA THR A 16 12.05 -22.05 -0.12
C THR A 16 13.04 -22.02 1.06
N PHE A 17 12.51 -22.10 2.30
CA PHE A 17 13.31 -22.08 3.52
C PHE A 17 13.86 -23.47 3.93
N GLY A 18 13.67 -24.49 3.09
CA GLY A 18 14.18 -25.84 3.35
C GLY A 18 13.47 -26.61 4.45
N LEU A 19 12.26 -26.16 4.84
CA LEU A 19 11.44 -26.88 5.82
C LEU A 19 10.77 -28.10 5.17
N GLY A 20 10.75 -29.21 5.92
CA GLY A 20 9.99 -30.39 5.54
C GLY A 20 8.46 -30.12 5.51
N ARG A 21 7.69 -31.12 5.07
CA ARG A 21 6.25 -31.04 5.15
C ARG A 21 5.80 -31.06 6.62
N VAL A 22 5.27 -29.95 7.12
CA VAL A 22 4.71 -29.84 8.47
C VAL A 22 3.18 -29.90 8.40
N GLY A 23 2.57 -30.61 9.35
CA GLY A 23 1.14 -30.51 9.62
C GLY A 23 0.89 -29.29 10.50
N PHE A 24 -0.16 -28.50 10.22
CA PHE A 24 -0.53 -27.35 11.03
C PHE A 24 -2.05 -27.14 11.03
N ILE A 25 -2.52 -26.40 12.00
CA ILE A 25 -3.88 -25.87 12.05
C ILE A 25 -3.76 -24.37 11.83
N LEU A 26 -4.42 -23.83 10.79
CA LEU A 26 -4.50 -22.40 10.53
C LEU A 26 -5.83 -21.88 11.06
N GLN A 27 -5.74 -20.85 11.91
CA GLN A 27 -6.86 -20.00 12.27
C GLN A 27 -6.54 -18.59 11.81
N ALA A 28 -7.34 -18.02 10.92
CA ALA A 28 -7.14 -16.69 10.36
C ALA A 28 -8.34 -15.80 10.69
N HIS A 29 -8.04 -14.58 11.15
CA HIS A 29 -9.01 -13.51 11.36
C HIS A 29 -8.62 -12.36 10.44
N ASN A 30 -9.42 -12.13 9.40
CA ASN A 30 -9.17 -11.06 8.43
C ASN A 30 -10.20 -9.93 8.61
N ASN A 31 -9.71 -8.72 8.86
CA ASN A 31 -10.52 -7.51 8.95
C ASN A 31 -10.41 -6.63 7.69
N ILE A 32 -9.56 -7.00 6.72
CA ILE A 32 -9.33 -6.24 5.49
C ILE A 32 -10.40 -6.62 4.45
N PRO A 33 -11.22 -5.67 3.97
CA PRO A 33 -12.20 -5.93 2.93
C PRO A 33 -11.54 -6.41 1.64
N GLN A 34 -12.02 -7.54 1.12
CA GLN A 34 -11.50 -8.12 -0.12
C GLN A 34 -11.98 -7.34 -1.35
N ALA A 35 -11.16 -7.33 -2.42
CA ALA A 35 -11.46 -6.72 -3.72
C ALA A 35 -11.89 -5.24 -3.63
N ARG A 36 -11.34 -4.49 -2.66
CA ARG A 36 -11.65 -3.07 -2.42
C ARG A 36 -10.44 -2.14 -2.40
N GLY A 37 -9.28 -2.61 -2.89
CA GLY A 37 -8.08 -1.79 -2.97
C GLY A 37 -7.36 -1.56 -1.63
N MET A 38 -7.53 -2.47 -0.67
CA MET A 38 -6.90 -2.39 0.65
C MET A 38 -5.77 -3.42 0.86
N GLY A 39 -5.25 -4.03 -0.20
CA GLY A 39 -4.08 -4.90 -0.12
C GLY A 39 -4.30 -6.28 0.51
N SER A 40 -5.54 -6.81 0.55
CA SER A 40 -5.84 -8.08 1.21
C SER A 40 -5.10 -9.30 0.61
N SER A 41 -4.72 -9.27 -0.67
CA SER A 41 -3.89 -10.31 -1.29
C SER A 41 -2.47 -10.29 -0.72
N ALA A 42 -1.83 -9.14 -0.74
CA ALA A 42 -0.48 -8.96 -0.22
C ALA A 42 -0.39 -9.31 1.29
N GLU A 43 -1.40 -8.91 2.08
CA GLU A 43 -1.49 -9.28 3.50
C GLU A 43 -1.51 -10.80 3.68
N ALA A 44 -2.36 -11.52 2.95
CA ALA A 44 -2.46 -12.98 3.03
C ALA A 44 -1.16 -13.68 2.61
N ILE A 45 -0.49 -13.17 1.57
CA ILE A 45 0.81 -13.67 1.11
C ILE A 45 1.88 -13.45 2.18
N VAL A 46 1.98 -12.22 2.71
CA VAL A 46 2.95 -11.87 3.76
C VAL A 46 2.72 -12.70 5.02
N ALA A 47 1.47 -12.85 5.45
CA ALA A 47 1.13 -13.68 6.63
C ALA A 47 1.59 -15.13 6.47
N GLY A 48 1.34 -15.74 5.30
CA GLY A 48 1.78 -17.12 5.02
C GLY A 48 3.29 -17.28 5.03
N ILE A 49 4.02 -16.32 4.41
CA ILE A 49 5.48 -16.37 4.34
C ILE A 49 6.11 -16.09 5.71
N ALA A 50 5.62 -15.08 6.43
CA ALA A 50 6.12 -14.74 7.76
C ALA A 50 5.94 -15.91 8.75
N ALA A 51 4.79 -16.60 8.70
CA ALA A 51 4.57 -17.80 9.48
C ALA A 51 5.59 -18.90 9.14
N ALA A 52 5.88 -19.15 7.87
CA ALA A 52 6.90 -20.14 7.47
C ALA A 52 8.33 -19.72 7.91
N ALA A 53 8.67 -18.43 7.76
CA ALA A 53 9.94 -17.90 8.22
C ALA A 53 10.13 -18.08 9.73
N ALA A 54 9.07 -17.89 10.51
CA ALA A 54 9.08 -18.10 11.96
C ALA A 54 9.34 -19.57 12.35
N PHE A 55 8.95 -20.54 11.52
CA PHE A 55 9.30 -21.94 11.73
C PHE A 55 10.75 -22.27 11.31
N ALA A 56 11.30 -21.53 10.37
CA ALA A 56 12.63 -21.77 9.82
C ALA A 56 13.75 -21.09 10.65
N GLN A 57 13.43 -20.06 11.42
CA GLN A 57 14.39 -19.20 12.11
C GLN A 57 14.11 -19.20 13.62
N ASP A 58 15.15 -19.32 14.40
CA ASP A 58 15.05 -19.23 15.86
C ASP A 58 15.14 -17.77 16.37
N ASP A 59 15.69 -16.88 15.54
CA ASP A 59 15.90 -15.46 15.81
C ASP A 59 14.73 -14.59 15.32
N ASP A 60 14.96 -13.28 15.29
CA ASP A 60 14.02 -12.29 14.76
C ASP A 60 13.66 -12.56 13.29
N LEU A 61 12.43 -12.21 12.92
CA LEU A 61 11.94 -12.38 11.56
C LEU A 61 12.81 -11.63 10.54
N ASN A 62 13.37 -12.36 9.58
CA ASN A 62 14.06 -11.78 8.44
C ASN A 62 13.04 -11.17 7.48
N ARG A 63 12.73 -9.87 7.67
CA ARG A 63 11.73 -9.13 6.88
C ARG A 63 12.14 -9.00 5.42
N ASP A 64 13.44 -8.92 5.12
CA ASP A 64 13.91 -8.79 3.73
C ASP A 64 13.63 -10.08 2.95
N ALA A 65 13.87 -11.24 3.54
CA ALA A 65 13.51 -12.52 2.92
C ALA A 65 11.99 -12.68 2.74
N VAL A 66 11.19 -12.18 3.70
CA VAL A 66 9.72 -12.16 3.57
C VAL A 66 9.30 -11.24 2.43
N PHE A 67 9.87 -10.04 2.35
CA PHE A 67 9.58 -9.07 1.30
C PHE A 67 9.93 -9.61 -0.09
N GLU A 68 11.13 -10.11 -0.28
CA GLU A 68 11.60 -10.63 -1.58
C GLU A 68 10.69 -11.75 -2.09
N LEU A 69 10.38 -12.72 -1.23
CA LEU A 69 9.52 -13.84 -1.62
C LEU A 69 8.08 -13.40 -1.86
N ALA A 70 7.54 -12.51 -1.02
CA ALA A 70 6.19 -12.01 -1.17
C ALA A 70 6.02 -11.17 -2.44
N ALA A 71 6.96 -10.27 -2.73
CA ALA A 71 6.95 -9.44 -3.93
C ALA A 71 7.08 -10.29 -5.21
N ALA A 72 7.91 -11.35 -5.18
CA ALA A 72 8.02 -12.29 -6.29
C ALA A 72 6.73 -13.11 -6.53
N ILE A 73 5.95 -13.39 -5.49
CA ILE A 73 4.67 -14.11 -5.61
C ILE A 73 3.55 -13.19 -6.08
N GLU A 74 3.46 -11.97 -5.51
CA GLU A 74 2.44 -10.98 -5.87
C GLU A 74 2.68 -10.38 -7.26
N GLY A 75 3.96 -10.33 -7.69
CA GLY A 75 4.38 -9.76 -8.97
C GLY A 75 4.56 -8.24 -8.95
N HIS A 76 4.34 -7.60 -7.80
CA HIS A 76 4.58 -6.16 -7.57
C HIS A 76 4.79 -5.88 -6.08
N PRO A 77 5.64 -4.89 -5.71
CA PRO A 77 6.04 -4.69 -4.32
C PRO A 77 5.17 -3.69 -3.54
N ASP A 78 4.30 -2.93 -4.21
CA ASP A 78 3.64 -1.72 -3.69
C ASP A 78 2.70 -1.96 -2.50
N ASN A 79 2.04 -3.12 -2.43
CA ASN A 79 1.24 -3.53 -1.27
C ASN A 79 2.02 -4.44 -0.31
N VAL A 80 3.01 -5.16 -0.82
CA VAL A 80 3.84 -6.09 -0.03
C VAL A 80 4.77 -5.33 0.90
N ALA A 81 5.44 -4.30 0.41
CA ALA A 81 6.39 -3.54 1.21
C ALA A 81 5.76 -2.90 2.45
N PRO A 82 4.63 -2.17 2.37
CA PRO A 82 4.00 -1.62 3.57
C PRO A 82 3.43 -2.71 4.49
N ALA A 83 2.98 -3.85 3.98
CA ALA A 83 2.55 -4.97 4.82
C ALA A 83 3.70 -5.58 5.62
N VAL A 84 4.92 -5.60 5.06
CA VAL A 84 6.11 -6.13 5.73
C VAL A 84 6.73 -5.13 6.69
N TYR A 85 6.90 -3.87 6.26
CA TYR A 85 7.68 -2.88 7.00
C TYR A 85 6.85 -1.83 7.74
N GLY A 86 5.60 -1.64 7.36
CA GLY A 86 4.75 -0.54 7.85
C GLY A 86 5.15 0.82 7.26
N GLY A 87 4.49 1.87 7.69
CA GLY A 87 4.78 3.25 7.34
C GLY A 87 4.58 3.59 5.86
N LEU A 88 5.38 4.52 5.35
CA LEU A 88 5.44 4.87 3.93
C LEU A 88 6.61 4.12 3.29
N THR A 89 6.33 3.26 2.34
CA THR A 89 7.37 2.56 1.57
C THR A 89 7.41 3.10 0.14
N MET A 90 8.61 3.19 -0.41
CA MET A 90 8.85 3.45 -1.82
C MET A 90 9.62 2.28 -2.40
N SER A 91 9.00 1.61 -3.35
CA SER A 91 9.54 0.40 -3.96
C SER A 91 9.81 0.60 -5.44
N TRP A 92 10.82 -0.10 -5.94
CA TRP A 92 11.16 -0.11 -7.36
C TRP A 92 11.63 -1.50 -7.76
N ASP A 93 11.54 -1.81 -9.01
CA ASP A 93 12.18 -2.96 -9.62
C ASP A 93 13.54 -2.60 -10.21
N ARG A 94 14.37 -3.57 -10.31
CA ARG A 94 15.64 -3.45 -10.99
C ARG A 94 15.83 -4.63 -11.91
N GLU A 95 16.02 -4.31 -13.17
CA GLU A 95 16.48 -5.22 -14.18
C GLU A 95 17.93 -4.87 -14.57
N THR A 96 18.80 -5.86 -14.64
CA THR A 96 20.14 -5.71 -15.19
C THR A 96 20.21 -6.34 -16.58
N ALA A 97 21.29 -6.12 -17.31
CA ALA A 97 21.53 -6.79 -18.57
C ALA A 97 21.50 -8.33 -18.40
N GLU A 98 21.11 -9.03 -19.45
CA GLU A 98 21.04 -10.50 -19.45
C GLU A 98 22.33 -11.12 -18.95
N GLY A 99 22.23 -12.06 -18.02
CA GLY A 99 23.38 -12.73 -17.38
C GLY A 99 24.06 -11.95 -16.25
N VAL A 100 23.61 -10.73 -15.95
CA VAL A 100 24.13 -9.92 -14.84
C VAL A 100 23.18 -10.02 -13.64
N GLY A 101 23.52 -10.80 -12.62
CA GLY A 101 22.68 -10.97 -11.42
C GLY A 101 22.75 -9.82 -10.43
N SER A 102 23.85 -9.05 -10.43
CA SER A 102 24.03 -7.90 -9.55
C SER A 102 24.97 -6.87 -10.15
N VAL A 103 24.89 -5.64 -9.66
CA VAL A 103 25.79 -4.54 -10.03
C VAL A 103 26.50 -4.04 -8.78
N PRO A 104 27.85 -3.95 -8.77
CA PRO A 104 28.60 -3.40 -7.66
C PRO A 104 28.28 -1.92 -7.47
N ILE A 105 28.03 -1.54 -6.23
CA ILE A 105 27.79 -0.13 -5.84
C ILE A 105 29.01 0.36 -5.07
N PRO A 106 29.65 1.46 -5.49
CA PRO A 106 30.80 2.00 -4.77
C PRO A 106 30.45 2.32 -3.31
N GLY A 107 31.19 1.71 -2.37
CA GLY A 107 30.98 1.94 -0.92
C GLY A 107 29.78 1.25 -0.30
N GLY A 108 29.08 0.37 -1.03
CA GLY A 108 27.91 -0.36 -0.56
C GLY A 108 27.88 -1.82 -1.00
N GLU A 109 26.87 -2.52 -0.55
CA GLU A 109 26.58 -3.88 -1.01
C GLU A 109 26.17 -3.89 -2.49
N PRO A 110 26.50 -4.95 -3.22
CA PRO A 110 26.02 -5.10 -4.60
C PRO A 110 24.49 -5.08 -4.65
N MET A 111 23.94 -4.34 -5.60
CA MET A 111 22.50 -4.32 -5.81
C MET A 111 22.09 -5.44 -6.76
N HIS A 112 21.22 -6.33 -6.29
CA HIS A 112 20.71 -7.48 -7.03
C HIS A 112 19.51 -7.12 -7.89
N ASN A 113 19.18 -7.98 -8.85
CA ASN A 113 17.92 -7.91 -9.59
C ASN A 113 16.73 -8.18 -8.67
N GLY A 114 15.58 -7.66 -9.05
CA GLY A 114 14.34 -7.86 -8.33
C GLY A 114 13.79 -6.57 -7.70
N PHE A 115 12.87 -6.75 -6.78
CA PHE A 115 12.22 -5.64 -6.10
C PHE A 115 13.05 -5.15 -4.93
N HIS A 116 13.10 -3.83 -4.80
CA HIS A 116 13.75 -3.13 -3.70
C HIS A 116 12.76 -2.18 -3.04
N THR A 117 13.01 -1.83 -1.79
CA THR A 117 12.17 -0.88 -1.05
C THR A 117 12.98 -0.08 -0.05
N ILE A 118 12.53 1.13 0.22
CA ILE A 118 12.96 1.94 1.35
C ILE A 118 11.73 2.34 2.16
N ASN A 119 11.91 2.51 3.46
CA ASN A 119 10.86 2.91 4.37
C ASN A 119 11.14 4.31 4.93
N TYR A 120 10.11 5.17 4.87
CA TYR A 120 10.13 6.51 5.44
C TYR A 120 9.32 6.55 6.74
N ARG A 121 9.81 7.29 7.70
CA ARG A 121 9.03 7.63 8.90
C ARG A 121 7.86 8.53 8.50
N VAL A 122 6.69 8.22 9.00
CA VAL A 122 5.51 9.08 8.93
C VAL A 122 5.37 9.90 10.22
N ALA A 123 4.68 11.02 10.15
CA ALA A 123 4.40 11.83 11.33
C ALA A 123 3.40 11.10 12.24
N ASP A 124 3.54 11.27 13.56
CA ASP A 124 2.71 10.58 14.55
C ASP A 124 1.24 11.03 14.50
N ASP A 125 0.98 12.25 14.00
CA ASP A 125 -0.35 12.84 13.83
C ASP A 125 -0.98 12.57 12.47
N LEU A 126 -0.31 11.80 11.59
CA LEU A 126 -0.87 11.42 10.30
C LEU A 126 -1.93 10.35 10.49
N THR A 127 -3.13 10.62 10.02
CA THR A 127 -4.30 9.74 10.07
C THR A 127 -4.81 9.40 8.68
N ALA A 128 -5.52 8.29 8.57
CA ALA A 128 -6.16 7.83 7.34
C ALA A 128 -7.63 7.54 7.61
N ALA A 129 -8.52 8.17 6.84
CA ALA A 129 -9.91 7.77 6.76
C ALA A 129 -10.13 6.97 5.47
N VAL A 130 -10.66 5.76 5.59
CA VAL A 130 -10.95 4.89 4.45
C VAL A 130 -12.46 4.72 4.34
N PHE A 131 -13.03 5.27 3.27
CA PHE A 131 -14.44 5.06 2.94
C PHE A 131 -14.58 3.81 2.10
N VAL A 132 -15.29 2.83 2.62
CA VAL A 132 -15.43 1.49 2.04
C VAL A 132 -16.83 1.34 1.49
N PRO A 133 -17.00 1.26 0.15
CA PRO A 133 -18.30 0.99 -0.46
C PRO A 133 -18.69 -0.49 -0.35
N ASP A 134 -19.94 -0.79 -0.58
CA ASP A 134 -20.48 -2.16 -0.58
C ASP A 134 -20.22 -2.93 -1.88
N TYR A 135 -19.81 -2.24 -2.94
CA TYR A 135 -19.46 -2.88 -4.22
C TYR A 135 -17.95 -3.17 -4.35
N GLU A 136 -17.62 -4.04 -5.27
CA GLU A 136 -16.26 -4.53 -5.53
C GLU A 136 -15.76 -4.09 -6.91
N LEU A 137 -14.45 -3.92 -7.03
CA LEU A 137 -13.77 -3.69 -8.31
C LEU A 137 -12.55 -4.61 -8.41
N SER A 138 -12.49 -5.42 -9.47
CA SER A 138 -11.31 -6.25 -9.68
C SER A 138 -10.12 -5.41 -10.10
N THR A 139 -8.96 -5.72 -9.54
CA THR A 139 -7.68 -5.07 -9.89
C THR A 139 -7.36 -5.21 -11.38
N GLU A 140 -7.72 -6.35 -11.98
CA GLU A 140 -7.53 -6.60 -13.40
C GLU A 140 -8.32 -5.60 -14.27
N LYS A 141 -9.62 -5.42 -13.98
CA LYS A 141 -10.45 -4.42 -14.69
C LYS A 141 -9.91 -3.02 -14.51
N ALA A 142 -9.47 -2.67 -13.29
CA ALA A 142 -8.88 -1.37 -13.01
C ALA A 142 -7.58 -1.13 -13.78
N ARG A 143 -6.77 -2.17 -13.99
CA ARG A 143 -5.55 -2.09 -14.83
C ARG A 143 -5.87 -1.97 -16.31
N GLN A 144 -6.86 -2.69 -16.81
CA GLN A 144 -7.29 -2.64 -18.22
C GLN A 144 -7.84 -1.28 -18.64
N ALA A 145 -8.31 -0.46 -17.69
CA ALA A 145 -8.78 0.90 -17.97
C ALA A 145 -7.65 1.91 -18.21
N LEU A 146 -6.41 1.52 -17.92
CA LEU A 146 -5.27 2.42 -18.11
C LEU A 146 -4.89 2.55 -19.59
N PRO A 147 -4.56 3.77 -20.06
CA PRO A 147 -4.13 3.98 -21.42
C PRO A 147 -2.73 3.40 -21.66
N THR A 148 -2.44 3.02 -22.90
CA THR A 148 -1.09 2.59 -23.30
C THR A 148 -0.12 3.75 -23.48
N GLU A 149 -0.62 4.95 -23.68
CA GLU A 149 0.15 6.19 -23.84
C GLU A 149 -0.45 7.31 -23.01
N ILE A 150 0.39 8.17 -22.46
CA ILE A 150 -0.02 9.33 -21.66
C ILE A 150 0.64 10.61 -22.19
N PRO A 151 0.00 11.77 -22.04
CA PRO A 151 0.65 13.04 -22.35
C PRO A 151 1.88 13.26 -21.46
N PHE A 152 3.00 13.67 -22.05
CA PHE A 152 4.25 13.92 -21.31
C PHE A 152 4.07 14.92 -20.12
N LYS A 153 3.23 15.94 -20.31
CA LYS A 153 2.89 16.91 -19.24
C LYS A 153 2.25 16.24 -18.00
N ASP A 154 1.50 15.15 -18.21
CA ASP A 154 0.83 14.43 -17.11
C ASP A 154 1.82 13.52 -16.37
N ALA A 155 2.80 12.93 -17.09
CA ALA A 155 3.94 12.26 -16.47
C ALA A 155 4.75 13.22 -15.60
N VAL A 156 5.12 14.41 -16.12
CA VAL A 156 5.83 15.45 -15.36
C VAL A 156 5.03 15.88 -14.12
N HIS A 157 3.71 16.04 -14.26
CA HIS A 157 2.84 16.35 -13.12
C HIS A 157 2.97 15.30 -12.03
N ASN A 158 2.77 14.02 -12.34
CA ASN A 158 2.81 12.94 -11.37
C ASN A 158 4.19 12.77 -10.71
N VAL A 159 5.28 12.86 -11.48
CA VAL A 159 6.63 12.82 -10.91
C VAL A 159 6.83 13.93 -9.87
N SER A 160 6.35 15.15 -10.15
CA SER A 160 6.43 16.25 -9.19
C SER A 160 5.57 16.03 -7.94
N ARG A 161 4.43 15.33 -8.06
CA ARG A 161 3.53 15.04 -6.94
C ARG A 161 4.07 13.92 -6.06
N VAL A 162 4.51 12.82 -6.65
CA VAL A 162 5.07 11.70 -5.86
C VAL A 162 6.33 12.11 -5.10
N SER A 163 7.15 13.01 -5.64
CA SER A 163 8.34 13.52 -4.96
C SER A 163 8.04 14.35 -3.70
N LEU A 164 6.82 14.88 -3.57
CA LEU A 164 6.37 15.60 -2.38
C LEU A 164 5.92 14.64 -1.26
N LEU A 165 5.57 13.40 -1.59
CA LEU A 165 4.88 12.50 -0.67
C LEU A 165 5.64 12.24 0.63
N PRO A 166 6.96 11.97 0.65
CA PRO A 166 7.69 11.76 1.90
C PRO A 166 7.62 12.99 2.83
N ALA A 167 7.80 14.20 2.28
CA ALA A 167 7.71 15.44 3.05
C ALA A 167 6.26 15.76 3.47
N ALA A 168 5.27 15.38 2.65
CA ALA A 168 3.86 15.55 2.97
C ALA A 168 3.42 14.63 4.11
N MET A 169 3.91 13.39 4.16
CA MET A 169 3.60 12.45 5.23
C MET A 169 4.46 12.65 6.50
N ASN A 170 5.59 13.35 6.38
CA ASN A 170 6.43 13.73 7.52
C ASN A 170 7.06 15.12 7.33
N PRO A 171 6.34 16.20 7.67
CA PRO A 171 6.84 17.57 7.50
C PRO A 171 8.12 17.90 8.28
N ALA A 172 8.50 17.08 9.27
CA ALA A 172 9.77 17.25 9.99
C ALA A 172 11.01 17.04 9.09
N MET A 173 10.82 16.47 7.90
CA MET A 173 11.88 16.37 6.87
C MET A 173 12.15 17.69 6.15
N LEU A 174 11.26 18.68 6.26
CA LEU A 174 11.43 19.96 5.61
C LEU A 174 12.51 20.79 6.32
N ALA A 175 13.24 21.59 5.53
CA ALA A 175 14.22 22.51 6.08
C ALA A 175 13.57 23.52 7.04
N SER A 176 14.32 23.92 8.06
CA SER A 176 13.90 24.94 9.01
C SER A 176 13.47 26.23 8.28
N GLY A 177 12.30 26.76 8.65
CA GLY A 177 11.73 27.97 8.02
C GLY A 177 10.81 27.70 6.82
N SER A 178 10.65 26.45 6.39
CA SER A 178 9.58 26.08 5.44
C SER A 178 8.20 26.37 6.06
N ARG A 179 7.38 27.17 5.36
CA ARG A 179 6.04 27.58 5.83
C ARG A 179 4.91 26.77 5.20
N GLN A 180 5.22 25.60 4.64
CA GLN A 180 4.19 24.78 4.00
C GLN A 180 3.28 24.15 5.07
N ASN A 181 1.98 24.27 4.86
CA ASN A 181 0.99 23.54 5.64
C ASN A 181 1.04 22.06 5.26
N ALA A 182 1.14 21.18 6.27
CA ALA A 182 1.24 19.73 6.07
C ALA A 182 0.08 19.17 5.25
N ASN A 183 -1.17 19.57 5.54
CA ASN A 183 -2.35 19.14 4.80
C ASN A 183 -2.38 19.70 3.37
N ALA A 184 -1.85 20.90 3.13
CA ALA A 184 -1.70 21.43 1.77
C ALA A 184 -0.68 20.64 0.95
N LEU A 185 0.40 20.14 1.58
CA LEU A 185 1.35 19.24 0.93
C LEU A 185 0.72 17.87 0.61
N LEU A 186 -0.03 17.28 1.54
CA LEU A 186 -0.79 16.05 1.30
C LEU A 186 -1.77 16.24 0.13
N PHE A 187 -2.53 17.35 0.13
CA PHE A 187 -3.46 17.68 -0.93
C PHE A 187 -2.78 17.77 -2.30
N ALA A 188 -1.60 18.39 -2.36
CA ALA A 188 -0.80 18.47 -3.59
C ALA A 188 -0.22 17.10 -3.97
N ALA A 189 0.40 16.38 -3.02
CA ALA A 189 1.08 15.10 -3.25
C ALA A 189 0.16 13.99 -3.74
N THR A 190 -1.12 14.04 -3.38
CA THR A 190 -2.14 13.05 -3.75
C THR A 190 -2.88 13.37 -5.06
N GLN A 191 -2.48 14.41 -5.79
CA GLN A 191 -3.00 14.66 -7.13
C GLN A 191 -2.44 13.66 -8.13
N ASP A 192 -3.30 13.13 -8.98
CA ASP A 192 -2.93 12.14 -9.99
C ASP A 192 -3.56 12.43 -11.35
N ARG A 193 -2.80 12.16 -12.41
CA ARG A 193 -3.22 12.23 -13.81
C ARG A 193 -2.89 10.97 -14.60
N LEU A 194 -2.32 9.95 -13.95
CA LEU A 194 -1.85 8.73 -14.62
C LEU A 194 -2.81 7.56 -14.50
N HIS A 195 -3.60 7.48 -13.43
CA HIS A 195 -4.47 6.33 -13.26
C HIS A 195 -5.89 6.66 -12.75
N GLN A 196 -6.08 7.54 -11.76
CA GLN A 196 -7.39 7.79 -11.15
C GLN A 196 -8.44 8.29 -12.16
N PRO A 197 -8.16 9.30 -13.02
CA PRO A 197 -9.14 9.77 -13.99
C PRO A 197 -9.58 8.70 -14.99
N TYR A 198 -8.68 7.81 -15.38
CA TYR A 198 -8.98 6.72 -16.32
C TYR A 198 -9.83 5.61 -15.69
N ARG A 199 -9.74 5.44 -14.38
CA ARG A 199 -10.54 4.47 -13.60
C ARG A 199 -11.86 5.02 -13.11
N ALA A 200 -12.07 6.33 -13.16
CA ALA A 200 -13.24 7.03 -12.59
C ALA A 200 -14.57 6.42 -13.03
N SER A 201 -14.73 6.08 -14.32
CA SER A 201 -15.95 5.47 -14.86
C SER A 201 -16.23 4.05 -14.36
N LEU A 202 -15.25 3.36 -13.79
CA LEU A 202 -15.43 2.03 -13.20
C LEU A 202 -15.91 2.12 -11.74
N MET A 203 -15.84 3.28 -11.12
CA MET A 203 -16.16 3.52 -9.73
C MET A 203 -16.78 4.92 -9.51
N GLU A 204 -17.80 5.26 -10.30
CA GLU A 204 -18.40 6.60 -10.29
C GLU A 204 -18.78 7.13 -8.90
N PRO A 205 -19.38 6.32 -7.97
CA PRO A 205 -19.67 6.81 -6.63
C PRO A 205 -18.42 7.17 -5.82
N SER A 206 -17.35 6.37 -5.95
CA SER A 206 -16.06 6.64 -5.29
C SER A 206 -15.40 7.89 -5.85
N TRP A 207 -15.46 8.07 -7.17
CA TRP A 207 -14.93 9.27 -7.82
C TRP A 207 -15.65 10.53 -7.37
N ALA A 208 -16.98 10.48 -7.30
CA ALA A 208 -17.79 11.59 -6.80
C ALA A 208 -17.44 11.96 -5.34
N LEU A 209 -17.23 10.96 -4.49
CA LEU A 209 -16.79 11.19 -3.11
C LEU A 209 -15.36 11.77 -3.04
N ILE A 210 -14.44 11.33 -3.89
CA ILE A 210 -13.09 11.91 -3.98
C ILE A 210 -13.18 13.40 -4.36
N GLU A 211 -13.94 13.74 -5.40
CA GLU A 211 -14.11 15.12 -5.84
C GLU A 211 -14.78 15.98 -4.75
N LYS A 212 -15.78 15.44 -4.06
CA LYS A 212 -16.44 16.10 -2.93
C LYS A 212 -15.45 16.39 -1.79
N MET A 213 -14.66 15.41 -1.35
CA MET A 213 -13.63 15.58 -0.33
C MET A 213 -12.56 16.61 -0.77
N ARG A 214 -12.11 16.51 -2.01
CA ARG A 214 -11.12 17.46 -2.54
C ARG A 214 -11.66 18.88 -2.67
N SER A 215 -12.93 19.06 -2.98
CA SER A 215 -13.55 20.40 -3.01
C SER A 215 -13.60 21.07 -1.63
N HIS A 216 -13.52 20.28 -0.55
CA HIS A 216 -13.40 20.75 0.83
C HIS A 216 -11.94 20.84 1.32
N GLY A 217 -10.96 20.63 0.43
CA GLY A 217 -9.54 20.76 0.76
C GLY A 217 -8.86 19.52 1.32
N PHE A 218 -9.53 18.38 1.37
CA PHE A 218 -8.97 17.13 1.87
C PHE A 218 -8.16 16.38 0.82
N ALA A 219 -7.05 15.78 1.25
CA ALA A 219 -6.16 14.96 0.42
C ALA A 219 -6.80 13.59 0.17
N SER A 220 -7.77 13.55 -0.73
CA SER A 220 -8.51 12.33 -1.08
C SER A 220 -8.00 11.71 -2.37
N THR A 221 -7.94 10.37 -2.39
CA THR A 221 -7.46 9.56 -3.51
C THR A 221 -8.11 8.18 -3.50
N VAL A 222 -7.98 7.46 -4.61
CA VAL A 222 -8.34 6.03 -4.66
C VAL A 222 -7.36 5.24 -3.81
N SER A 223 -7.84 4.30 -3.01
CA SER A 223 -7.02 3.33 -2.30
C SER A 223 -6.64 2.18 -3.24
N GLY A 224 -5.36 2.04 -3.57
CA GLY A 224 -4.87 1.00 -4.48
C GLY A 224 -5.56 1.01 -5.84
N ALA A 225 -6.19 -0.11 -6.23
CA ALA A 225 -6.99 -0.20 -7.45
C ALA A 225 -8.42 0.33 -7.29
N GLY A 226 -8.84 0.68 -6.10
CA GLY A 226 -10.20 1.02 -5.73
C GLY A 226 -11.07 -0.20 -5.36
N PRO A 227 -12.36 0.00 -5.10
CA PRO A 227 -13.11 1.24 -5.11
C PRO A 227 -13.08 2.05 -3.80
N CYS A 228 -12.31 1.63 -2.76
CA CYS A 228 -12.20 2.42 -1.54
C CYS A 228 -11.60 3.80 -1.81
N VAL A 229 -12.09 4.78 -1.05
CA VAL A 229 -11.58 6.16 -1.05
C VAL A 229 -10.72 6.36 0.20
N LEU A 230 -9.47 6.76 0.00
CA LEU A 230 -8.52 7.08 1.06
C LEU A 230 -8.42 8.60 1.21
N VAL A 231 -8.56 9.08 2.45
CA VAL A 231 -8.28 10.46 2.82
C VAL A 231 -7.15 10.49 3.82
N LEU A 232 -6.07 11.19 3.52
CA LEU A 232 -4.94 11.41 4.43
C LEU A 232 -5.05 12.81 5.05
N HIS A 233 -4.80 12.91 6.36
CA HIS A 233 -4.89 14.16 7.09
C HIS A 233 -3.94 14.18 8.28
N HIS A 234 -3.29 15.32 8.55
CA HIS A 234 -2.59 15.59 9.80
C HIS A 234 -3.56 16.16 10.82
N GLY A 235 -3.56 15.58 12.02
CA GLY A 235 -4.49 15.92 13.09
C GLY A 235 -5.83 15.19 12.98
N ASP A 236 -6.76 15.56 13.83
CA ASP A 236 -8.10 14.97 13.87
C ASP A 236 -9.04 15.73 12.92
N ALA A 237 -9.69 14.96 12.04
CA ALA A 237 -10.70 15.47 11.09
C ALA A 237 -11.91 14.52 11.00
N HIS A 238 -12.08 13.61 11.96
CA HIS A 238 -13.10 12.55 11.87
C HIS A 238 -14.49 13.11 11.68
N GLU A 239 -14.93 14.03 12.55
CA GLU A 239 -16.27 14.61 12.49
C GLU A 239 -16.51 15.39 11.18
N GLU A 240 -15.52 16.16 10.72
CA GLU A 240 -15.62 16.93 9.48
C GLU A 240 -15.73 16.03 8.26
N LEU A 241 -14.93 14.97 8.19
CA LEU A 241 -14.98 13.99 7.10
C LEU A 241 -16.30 13.24 7.06
N GLU A 242 -16.84 12.84 8.21
CA GLU A 242 -18.16 12.19 8.31
C GLU A 242 -19.29 13.15 7.94
N GLN A 243 -19.19 14.42 8.31
CA GLN A 243 -20.16 15.44 7.93
C GLN A 243 -20.17 15.68 6.41
N ILE A 244 -19.00 15.75 5.77
CA ILE A 244 -18.90 15.87 4.32
C ILE A 244 -19.52 14.66 3.62
N ALA A 245 -19.26 13.44 4.14
CA ALA A 245 -19.77 12.18 3.58
C ALA A 245 -21.12 11.75 4.16
N ALA A 246 -21.87 12.65 4.80
CA ALA A 246 -23.08 12.27 5.55
C ALA A 246 -24.14 11.56 4.69
N GLU A 247 -24.32 11.98 3.45
CA GLU A 247 -25.26 11.38 2.50
C GLU A 247 -24.83 9.95 2.13
N GLU A 248 -23.56 9.76 1.83
CA GLU A 248 -22.99 8.47 1.49
C GLU A 248 -23.09 7.49 2.68
N LEU A 249 -22.74 7.94 3.86
CA LEU A 249 -22.84 7.14 5.08
C LEU A 249 -24.29 6.80 5.45
N ALA A 250 -25.21 7.75 5.32
CA ALA A 250 -26.63 7.55 5.58
C ALA A 250 -27.31 6.60 4.58
N SER A 251 -26.74 6.42 3.38
CA SER A 251 -27.26 5.51 2.35
C SER A 251 -27.19 4.04 2.77
N GLY A 252 -26.35 3.68 3.73
CA GLY A 252 -26.06 2.31 4.14
C GLY A 252 -25.14 1.54 3.19
N HIS A 253 -24.75 2.14 2.06
CA HIS A 253 -23.82 1.55 1.08
C HIS A 253 -22.36 1.86 1.37
N TRP A 254 -22.08 2.69 2.37
CA TRP A 254 -20.75 3.10 2.74
C TRP A 254 -20.51 2.97 4.24
N ARG A 255 -19.29 2.65 4.59
CA ARG A 255 -18.78 2.78 5.96
C ARG A 255 -17.43 3.48 5.95
N VAL A 256 -17.10 4.18 7.01
CA VAL A 256 -15.78 4.80 7.19
C VAL A 256 -14.98 4.04 8.25
N LEU A 257 -13.70 3.92 8.02
CA LEU A 257 -12.70 3.43 8.97
C LEU A 257 -11.73 4.57 9.24
N HIS A 258 -11.63 5.00 10.49
CA HIS A 258 -10.61 5.95 10.93
C HIS A 258 -9.42 5.16 11.48
N LEU A 259 -8.28 5.27 10.83
CA LEU A 259 -7.12 4.42 11.06
C LEU A 259 -5.88 5.26 11.36
N ALA A 260 -5.09 4.82 12.34
CA ALA A 260 -3.71 5.24 12.45
C ALA A 260 -2.85 4.52 11.39
N VAL A 261 -1.74 5.13 11.01
CA VAL A 261 -0.77 4.47 10.13
C VAL A 261 -0.01 3.42 10.94
N ASP A 262 -0.06 2.17 10.51
CA ASP A 262 0.79 1.13 11.08
C ASP A 262 2.26 1.38 10.70
N THR A 263 3.13 1.52 11.68
CA THR A 263 4.57 1.77 11.50
C THR A 263 5.43 0.55 11.81
N LYS A 264 4.80 -0.59 12.15
CA LYS A 264 5.51 -1.81 12.58
C LYS A 264 5.57 -2.87 11.49
N GLY A 265 4.55 -2.93 10.63
CA GLY A 265 4.39 -3.97 9.63
C GLY A 265 4.15 -5.35 10.24
N VAL A 266 4.55 -6.41 9.52
CA VAL A 266 4.35 -7.78 9.95
C VAL A 266 5.08 -8.08 11.28
N GLN A 267 4.38 -8.72 12.19
CA GLN A 267 4.91 -9.17 13.47
C GLN A 267 4.62 -10.66 13.65
N VAL A 268 5.55 -11.36 14.30
CA VAL A 268 5.41 -12.77 14.64
C VAL A 268 5.65 -12.90 16.13
N GLU A 269 4.71 -13.52 16.82
CA GLU A 269 4.83 -13.90 18.23
C GLU A 269 4.78 -15.41 18.33
N ARG A 270 5.64 -15.99 19.15
CA ARG A 270 5.66 -17.41 19.46
C ARG A 270 5.02 -17.62 20.83
N ALA A 271 4.06 -18.54 20.90
CA ALA A 271 3.41 -18.93 22.16
C ALA A 271 4.21 -20.01 22.88
#